data_b1a2e33c31b674c6aa0aafebc41055b6
#
_entry.id   b1a2e33c31b674c6aa0aafebc41055b6
#
_cell.length_a   1.000
_cell.length_b   1.000
_cell.length_c   1.000
_cell.angle_alpha   90.00
_cell.angle_beta   90.00
_cell.angle_gamma   90.00
#
_symmetry.space_group_name_H-M   'P 1'
#
loop_
_entity.id
_entity.type
_entity.pdbx_description
1 polymer ?
#
loop_
_entity_poly.entity_id
_entity_poly.type
_entity_poly.pdbx_seq_one_letter_code
_entity_poly.pdbx_strand_id
1 'polypeptide(L)'
;QPPTFLSYDLAQVLMWRVVNPLLGQGAFANLRLRPQQIVSQLLDTLNRAALNALTLEEAIARQARTWAGDPERRFHLDDAATAARAFRRRCLANSLLDLSLTVEVFDTQLVQHPEFHRYFRERYRHLLVDNLEEQTPAGQNFVVGLMGETQTTAVAGDAGGGYKRFLAADPHGAEALHARFDHVYDFTTSFVAPPEMSQLADVVENALLRTRHPVPDAGADGRLLGVIGGRYRREMVNNLAPVLHSLVYDQDVAPRDIAIIVPYLDGALRYMLTQALAEAGLPYRLLRRRTSPREEPRVRAWLTWLALTHPEWGVHPAPFDVAEALTLSIASLDPARAQLLVDNLYRPDVPELAPAEGLPERIVARVGAENVELAEELRLWLAARDQGESIDAFLHSLFNELLSQPRFRPEPDLAGAAVADWLSQAAARLRRAGTAMGLAGEAEAGAAFIDAVNQGLVTANPPDWGEPPDPNGIVLATIYAYLLAGPPARVQVWLE
;
A
#
# COMPACT_ATOMS: atom_id res chain seq x y z
N GLN A 1 -12.06 -15.77 -24.55
CA GLN A 1 -11.79 -14.36 -24.25
C GLN A 1 -10.32 -14.21 -23.81
N PRO A 2 -9.60 -13.14 -24.19
CA PRO A 2 -8.30 -12.89 -23.63
C PRO A 2 -8.41 -12.69 -22.11
N PRO A 3 -7.39 -13.08 -21.32
CA PRO A 3 -7.43 -12.94 -19.88
C PRO A 3 -7.38 -11.47 -19.47
N THR A 4 -8.10 -11.14 -18.39
CA THR A 4 -8.04 -9.84 -17.72
C THR A 4 -7.16 -9.97 -16.48
N PHE A 5 -6.07 -9.22 -16.43
CA PHE A 5 -5.18 -9.18 -15.27
C PHE A 5 -5.77 -8.27 -14.19
N LEU A 6 -5.91 -8.82 -13.01
CA LEU A 6 -6.39 -8.07 -11.85
C LEU A 6 -5.21 -7.39 -11.12
N SER A 7 -5.33 -6.09 -10.89
CA SER A 7 -4.49 -5.43 -9.89
C SER A 7 -4.78 -5.98 -8.49
N TYR A 8 -3.89 -5.72 -7.53
CA TYR A 8 -4.11 -6.16 -6.15
C TYR A 8 -5.42 -5.62 -5.57
N ASP A 9 -5.77 -4.36 -5.85
CA ASP A 9 -7.05 -3.77 -5.40
C ASP A 9 -8.26 -4.49 -5.98
N LEU A 10 -8.24 -4.79 -7.29
CA LEU A 10 -9.33 -5.53 -7.94
C LEU A 10 -9.44 -6.96 -7.39
N ALA A 11 -8.30 -7.61 -7.11
CA ALA A 11 -8.30 -8.92 -6.47
C ALA A 11 -8.89 -8.83 -5.04
N GLN A 12 -8.60 -7.78 -4.28
CA GLN A 12 -9.20 -7.53 -2.97
C GLN A 12 -10.72 -7.35 -3.08
N VAL A 13 -11.20 -6.53 -4.01
CA VAL A 13 -12.64 -6.32 -4.24
C VAL A 13 -13.32 -7.64 -4.62
N LEU A 14 -12.72 -8.43 -5.51
CA LEU A 14 -13.27 -9.72 -5.91
C LEU A 14 -13.28 -10.73 -4.76
N MET A 15 -12.18 -10.80 -3.97
CA MET A 15 -12.11 -11.66 -2.79
C MET A 15 -13.12 -11.23 -1.74
N TRP A 16 -13.33 -9.93 -1.54
CA TRP A 16 -14.37 -9.42 -0.64
C TRP A 16 -15.77 -9.89 -1.05
N ARG A 17 -16.09 -9.87 -2.35
CA ARG A 17 -17.36 -10.39 -2.87
C ARG A 17 -17.53 -11.90 -2.67
N VAL A 18 -16.45 -12.64 -2.43
CA VAL A 18 -16.47 -14.05 -2.03
C VAL A 18 -16.62 -14.21 -0.52
N VAL A 19 -15.88 -13.42 0.25
CA VAL A 19 -15.81 -13.52 1.72
C VAL A 19 -17.06 -12.98 2.40
N ASN A 20 -17.60 -11.85 1.93
CA ASN A 20 -18.73 -11.18 2.57
C ASN A 20 -19.97 -12.07 2.75
N PRO A 21 -20.43 -12.84 1.74
CA PRO A 21 -21.52 -13.80 1.93
C PRO A 21 -21.17 -14.93 2.93
N LEU A 22 -19.90 -15.37 2.96
CA LEU A 22 -19.46 -16.41 3.89
C LEU A 22 -19.49 -15.92 5.35
N LEU A 23 -19.09 -14.66 5.58
CA LEU A 23 -19.23 -14.01 6.89
C LEU A 23 -20.69 -13.98 7.35
N GLY A 24 -21.62 -13.65 6.46
CA GLY A 24 -23.06 -13.70 6.74
C GLY A 24 -23.59 -15.10 7.07
N GLN A 25 -22.89 -16.16 6.64
CA GLN A 25 -23.19 -17.56 6.96
C GLN A 25 -22.47 -18.08 8.21
N GLY A 26 -21.68 -17.21 8.88
CA GLY A 26 -20.95 -17.55 10.10
C GLY A 26 -19.53 -18.06 9.90
N ALA A 27 -18.99 -18.05 8.67
CA ALA A 27 -17.57 -18.33 8.44
C ALA A 27 -16.69 -17.28 9.15
N PHE A 28 -15.50 -17.70 9.55
CA PHE A 28 -14.54 -16.89 10.32
C PHE A 28 -15.11 -16.34 11.65
N ALA A 29 -16.12 -17.01 12.21
CA ALA A 29 -16.71 -16.64 13.49
C ALA A 29 -15.64 -16.62 14.59
N ASN A 30 -15.73 -15.62 15.50
CA ASN A 30 -14.79 -15.41 16.62
C ASN A 30 -13.36 -14.98 16.23
N LEU A 31 -13.05 -14.72 14.95
CA LEU A 31 -11.83 -14.03 14.58
C LEU A 31 -11.93 -12.54 14.94
N ARG A 32 -10.95 -12.04 15.68
CA ARG A 32 -10.82 -10.60 15.98
C ARG A 32 -10.08 -9.86 14.87
N LEU A 33 -10.41 -10.18 13.61
CA LEU A 33 -9.84 -9.54 12.43
C LEU A 33 -10.90 -8.70 11.74
N ARG A 34 -10.49 -7.57 11.20
CA ARG A 34 -11.37 -6.79 10.32
C ARG A 34 -11.54 -7.52 8.99
N PRO A 35 -12.69 -7.38 8.31
CA PRO A 35 -12.93 -8.04 7.03
C PRO A 35 -11.81 -7.87 5.99
N GLN A 36 -11.27 -6.65 5.85
CA GLN A 36 -10.16 -6.39 4.94
C GLN A 36 -8.87 -7.14 5.32
N GLN A 37 -8.64 -7.42 6.59
CA GLN A 37 -7.49 -8.22 7.02
C GLN A 37 -7.66 -9.69 6.62
N ILE A 38 -8.90 -10.22 6.69
CA ILE A 38 -9.22 -11.58 6.19
C ILE A 38 -8.95 -11.65 4.70
N VAL A 39 -9.47 -10.70 3.93
CA VAL A 39 -9.26 -10.61 2.46
C VAL A 39 -7.78 -10.54 2.11
N SER A 40 -7.03 -9.66 2.76
CA SER A 40 -5.60 -9.50 2.53
C SER A 40 -4.82 -10.78 2.85
N GLN A 41 -5.10 -11.43 3.99
CA GLN A 41 -4.43 -12.68 4.38
C GLN A 41 -4.72 -13.84 3.43
N LEU A 42 -5.95 -13.94 2.91
CA LEU A 42 -6.32 -14.95 1.92
C LEU A 42 -5.54 -14.73 0.61
N LEU A 43 -5.48 -13.51 0.10
CA LEU A 43 -4.71 -13.19 -1.10
C LEU A 43 -3.22 -13.40 -0.89
N ASP A 44 -2.68 -12.99 0.26
CA ASP A 44 -1.28 -13.24 0.60
C ASP A 44 -0.95 -14.74 0.65
N THR A 45 -1.87 -15.56 1.16
CA THR A 45 -1.70 -17.01 1.18
C THR A 45 -1.68 -17.59 -0.24
N LEU A 46 -2.59 -17.16 -1.11
CA LEU A 46 -2.62 -17.57 -2.52
C LEU A 46 -1.34 -17.15 -3.25
N ASN A 47 -0.93 -15.89 -3.08
CA ASN A 47 0.29 -15.37 -3.70
C ASN A 47 1.54 -16.11 -3.23
N ARG A 48 1.67 -16.35 -1.91
CA ARG A 48 2.78 -17.12 -1.35
C ARG A 48 2.81 -18.56 -1.86
N ALA A 49 1.64 -19.20 -2.00
CA ALA A 49 1.59 -20.54 -2.57
C ALA A 49 2.17 -20.55 -3.98
N ALA A 50 1.68 -19.69 -4.87
CA ALA A 50 2.14 -19.60 -6.26
C ALA A 50 3.63 -19.21 -6.36
N LEU A 51 4.08 -18.21 -5.60
CA LEU A 51 5.47 -17.77 -5.58
C LEU A 51 6.43 -18.84 -5.05
N ASN A 52 5.93 -19.76 -4.20
CA ASN A 52 6.69 -20.93 -3.73
C ASN A 52 6.51 -22.16 -4.63
N ALA A 53 5.96 -21.98 -5.84
CA ALA A 53 5.69 -23.08 -6.79
C ALA A 53 4.84 -24.22 -6.18
N LEU A 54 3.89 -23.86 -5.32
CA LEU A 54 2.95 -24.80 -4.70
C LEU A 54 1.56 -24.64 -5.31
N THR A 55 0.88 -25.73 -5.51
CA THR A 55 -0.56 -25.73 -5.78
C THR A 55 -1.35 -25.24 -4.58
N LEU A 56 -2.57 -24.75 -4.80
CA LEU A 56 -3.46 -24.33 -3.71
C LEU A 56 -3.68 -25.49 -2.70
N GLU A 57 -3.87 -26.71 -3.19
CA GLU A 57 -4.16 -27.86 -2.33
C GLU A 57 -2.93 -28.28 -1.50
N GLU A 58 -1.72 -28.19 -2.06
CA GLU A 58 -0.48 -28.41 -1.30
C GLU A 58 -0.30 -27.35 -0.21
N ALA A 59 -0.60 -26.08 -0.52
CA ALA A 59 -0.51 -25.00 0.45
C ALA A 59 -1.49 -25.20 1.61
N ILE A 60 -2.75 -25.55 1.32
CA ILE A 60 -3.76 -25.89 2.32
C ILE A 60 -3.30 -27.09 3.18
N ALA A 61 -2.82 -28.16 2.55
CA ALA A 61 -2.34 -29.32 3.25
C ALA A 61 -1.14 -29.03 4.16
N ARG A 62 -0.21 -28.17 3.71
CA ARG A 62 0.93 -27.73 4.54
C ARG A 62 0.46 -26.92 5.74
N GLN A 63 -0.41 -25.94 5.54
CA GLN A 63 -0.96 -25.12 6.64
C GLN A 63 -1.68 -26.01 7.68
N ALA A 64 -2.48 -26.97 7.23
CA ALA A 64 -3.17 -27.90 8.13
C ALA A 64 -2.21 -28.77 8.94
N ARG A 65 -1.09 -29.20 8.36
CA ARG A 65 -0.06 -30.01 9.05
C ARG A 65 0.78 -29.20 10.03
N THR A 66 1.04 -27.94 9.72
CA THR A 66 1.90 -27.05 10.53
C THR A 66 1.11 -26.19 11.51
N TRP A 67 -0.20 -26.43 11.63
CA TRP A 67 -1.03 -25.66 12.56
C TRP A 67 -0.57 -25.87 14.00
N ALA A 68 -0.05 -24.80 14.60
CA ALA A 68 0.40 -24.77 15.98
C ALA A 68 -0.53 -23.96 16.91
N GLY A 69 -1.66 -23.48 16.37
CA GLY A 69 -2.67 -22.74 17.13
C GLY A 69 -3.63 -23.63 17.90
N ASP A 70 -4.61 -22.99 18.53
CA ASP A 70 -5.69 -23.67 19.24
C ASP A 70 -6.43 -24.66 18.30
N PRO A 71 -6.50 -25.96 18.65
CA PRO A 71 -7.21 -26.96 17.85
C PRO A 71 -8.68 -26.58 17.57
N GLU A 72 -9.34 -25.92 18.52
CA GLU A 72 -10.74 -25.50 18.37
C GLU A 72 -10.90 -24.39 17.31
N ARG A 73 -9.81 -23.72 16.91
CA ARG A 73 -9.82 -22.69 15.86
C ARG A 73 -9.38 -23.21 14.50
N ARG A 74 -9.10 -24.49 14.37
CA ARG A 74 -8.66 -25.10 13.12
C ARG A 74 -9.69 -24.96 11.98
N PHE A 75 -10.98 -24.86 12.33
CA PHE A 75 -12.04 -24.65 11.33
C PHE A 75 -11.86 -23.37 10.49
N HIS A 76 -11.13 -22.36 10.98
CA HIS A 76 -10.80 -21.19 10.19
C HIS A 76 -9.93 -21.51 8.97
N LEU A 77 -9.14 -22.59 9.00
CA LEU A 77 -8.40 -23.06 7.83
C LEU A 77 -9.35 -23.63 6.77
N ASP A 78 -10.43 -24.28 7.17
CA ASP A 78 -11.44 -24.81 6.27
C ASP A 78 -12.27 -23.67 5.64
N ASP A 79 -12.59 -22.64 6.40
CA ASP A 79 -13.21 -21.42 5.91
C ASP A 79 -12.30 -20.71 4.89
N ALA A 80 -11.01 -20.58 5.22
CA ALA A 80 -10.01 -19.98 4.33
C ALA A 80 -9.84 -20.80 3.04
N ALA A 81 -9.78 -22.12 3.12
CA ALA A 81 -9.72 -23.01 1.97
C ALA A 81 -10.97 -22.89 1.10
N THR A 82 -12.14 -22.79 1.71
CA THR A 82 -13.43 -22.59 1.01
C THR A 82 -13.45 -21.27 0.25
N ALA A 83 -13.07 -20.17 0.89
CA ALA A 83 -12.97 -18.85 0.27
C ALA A 83 -11.94 -18.83 -0.87
N ALA A 84 -10.75 -19.40 -0.65
CA ALA A 84 -9.70 -19.46 -1.66
C ALA A 84 -10.11 -20.25 -2.91
N ARG A 85 -10.75 -21.42 -2.73
CA ARG A 85 -11.28 -22.23 -3.83
C ARG A 85 -12.42 -21.49 -4.58
N ALA A 86 -13.29 -20.81 -3.85
CA ALA A 86 -14.39 -20.05 -4.46
C ALA A 86 -13.86 -18.86 -5.28
N PHE A 87 -12.89 -18.11 -4.75
CA PHE A 87 -12.22 -17.02 -5.45
C PHE A 87 -11.56 -17.54 -6.74
N ARG A 88 -10.76 -18.59 -6.64
CA ARG A 88 -10.06 -19.19 -7.77
C ARG A 88 -11.03 -19.68 -8.87
N ARG A 89 -12.10 -20.40 -8.49
CA ARG A 89 -13.13 -20.83 -9.46
C ARG A 89 -13.76 -19.64 -10.18
N ARG A 90 -14.06 -18.56 -9.45
CA ARG A 90 -14.64 -17.35 -10.03
C ARG A 90 -13.68 -16.67 -11.00
N CYS A 91 -12.40 -16.58 -10.66
CA CYS A 91 -11.36 -16.05 -11.54
C CYS A 91 -11.28 -16.86 -12.84
N LEU A 92 -11.11 -18.17 -12.76
CA LEU A 92 -10.97 -19.04 -13.92
C LEU A 92 -12.22 -19.05 -14.81
N ALA A 93 -13.42 -19.07 -14.21
CA ALA A 93 -14.69 -19.04 -14.95
C ALA A 93 -14.89 -17.75 -15.78
N ASN A 94 -14.24 -16.65 -15.38
CA ASN A 94 -14.39 -15.35 -16.02
C ASN A 94 -13.09 -14.85 -16.71
N SER A 95 -12.13 -15.74 -16.94
CA SER A 95 -10.83 -15.40 -17.53
C SER A 95 -10.10 -14.26 -16.80
N LEU A 96 -10.18 -14.25 -15.46
CA LEU A 96 -9.50 -13.30 -14.60
C LEU A 96 -8.21 -13.94 -14.05
N LEU A 97 -7.12 -13.19 -14.06
CA LEU A 97 -5.84 -13.61 -13.51
C LEU A 97 -5.39 -12.58 -12.44
N ASP A 98 -5.42 -12.99 -11.18
CA ASP A 98 -4.71 -12.29 -10.10
C ASP A 98 -3.22 -12.69 -10.12
N LEU A 99 -2.41 -12.16 -9.22
CA LEU A 99 -0.98 -12.49 -9.17
C LEU A 99 -0.75 -14.00 -9.03
N SER A 100 -1.50 -14.67 -8.16
CA SER A 100 -1.32 -16.10 -7.91
C SER A 100 -1.62 -16.95 -9.15
N LEU A 101 -2.72 -16.66 -9.83
CA LEU A 101 -3.08 -17.33 -11.08
C LEU A 101 -2.18 -16.95 -12.26
N THR A 102 -1.69 -15.71 -12.29
CA THR A 102 -0.73 -15.27 -13.31
C THR A 102 0.55 -16.10 -13.21
N VAL A 103 1.12 -16.24 -12.00
CA VAL A 103 2.33 -17.05 -11.78
C VAL A 103 2.07 -18.52 -12.12
N GLU A 104 0.97 -19.08 -11.63
CA GLU A 104 0.66 -20.50 -11.86
C GLU A 104 0.42 -20.82 -13.33
N VAL A 105 -0.40 -20.02 -14.04
CA VAL A 105 -0.67 -20.21 -15.47
C VAL A 105 0.60 -20.01 -16.31
N PHE A 106 1.43 -19.02 -15.93
CA PHE A 106 2.72 -18.82 -16.56
C PHE A 106 3.60 -20.06 -16.43
N ASP A 107 3.77 -20.57 -15.22
CA ASP A 107 4.66 -21.70 -14.92
C ASP A 107 4.13 -23.03 -15.50
N THR A 108 2.82 -23.31 -15.33
CA THR A 108 2.24 -24.61 -15.68
C THR A 108 1.77 -24.71 -17.13
N GLN A 109 1.49 -23.58 -17.80
CA GLN A 109 0.94 -23.58 -19.14
C GLN A 109 1.91 -22.95 -20.15
N LEU A 110 2.35 -21.71 -19.89
CA LEU A 110 3.15 -20.98 -20.88
C LEU A 110 4.58 -21.50 -20.96
N VAL A 111 5.26 -21.63 -19.81
CA VAL A 111 6.65 -22.11 -19.76
C VAL A 111 6.76 -23.56 -20.26
N GLN A 112 5.72 -24.37 -20.08
CA GLN A 112 5.71 -25.76 -20.57
C GLN A 112 5.38 -25.86 -22.06
N HIS A 113 5.01 -24.76 -22.74
CA HIS A 113 4.61 -24.80 -24.12
C HIS A 113 5.83 -24.77 -25.06
N PRO A 114 5.95 -25.69 -26.08
CA PRO A 114 7.10 -25.74 -26.97
C PRO A 114 7.38 -24.43 -27.72
N GLU A 115 6.32 -23.70 -28.09
CA GLU A 115 6.44 -22.39 -28.75
C GLU A 115 7.13 -21.33 -27.88
N PHE A 116 6.94 -21.38 -26.56
CA PHE A 116 7.63 -20.50 -25.63
C PHE A 116 9.15 -20.74 -25.70
N HIS A 117 9.58 -21.98 -25.63
CA HIS A 117 11.00 -22.36 -25.72
C HIS A 117 11.60 -21.98 -27.07
N ARG A 118 10.85 -22.19 -28.19
CA ARG A 118 11.29 -21.76 -29.52
C ARG A 118 11.47 -20.24 -29.56
N TYR A 119 10.46 -19.46 -29.14
CA TYR A 119 10.52 -18.00 -29.08
C TYR A 119 11.70 -17.52 -28.25
N PHE A 120 11.92 -18.15 -27.08
CA PHE A 120 12.97 -17.76 -26.16
C PHE A 120 14.36 -17.97 -26.76
N ARG A 121 14.64 -19.15 -27.34
CA ARG A 121 15.92 -19.48 -28.01
C ARG A 121 16.21 -18.60 -29.22
N GLU A 122 15.20 -18.28 -30.00
CA GLU A 122 15.37 -17.42 -31.18
C GLU A 122 15.71 -15.98 -30.83
N ARG A 123 15.22 -15.51 -29.69
CA ARG A 123 15.30 -14.11 -29.29
C ARG A 123 16.42 -13.81 -28.29
N TYR A 124 16.69 -14.71 -27.36
CA TYR A 124 17.62 -14.49 -26.27
C TYR A 124 18.79 -15.48 -26.29
N ARG A 125 20.01 -14.95 -26.43
CA ARG A 125 21.24 -15.77 -26.46
C ARG A 125 21.89 -15.84 -25.08
N HIS A 126 21.68 -14.84 -24.25
CA HIS A 126 22.32 -14.70 -22.95
C HIS A 126 21.24 -14.44 -21.91
N LEU A 127 21.36 -15.11 -20.76
CA LEU A 127 20.54 -14.89 -19.59
C LEU A 127 21.41 -14.25 -18.50
N LEU A 128 21.03 -13.05 -18.06
CA LEU A 128 21.67 -12.36 -16.94
C LEU A 128 20.64 -12.20 -15.82
N VAL A 129 20.96 -12.69 -14.64
CA VAL A 129 20.10 -12.64 -13.46
C VAL A 129 20.87 -11.95 -12.34
N ASP A 130 20.29 -10.91 -11.79
CA ASP A 130 20.80 -10.22 -10.63
C ASP A 130 19.94 -10.50 -9.41
N ASN A 131 20.52 -10.44 -8.22
CA ASN A 131 19.85 -10.67 -6.94
C ASN A 131 19.07 -12.02 -6.89
N LEU A 132 19.75 -13.13 -7.19
CA LEU A 132 19.13 -14.44 -7.19
C LEU A 132 18.56 -14.82 -5.82
N GLU A 133 19.18 -14.38 -4.73
CA GLU A 133 18.75 -14.57 -3.34
C GLU A 133 17.42 -13.89 -3.01
N GLU A 134 17.05 -12.86 -3.79
CA GLU A 134 15.79 -12.15 -3.69
C GLU A 134 14.67 -12.80 -4.54
N GLN A 135 15.02 -13.76 -5.38
CA GLN A 135 14.06 -14.46 -6.21
C GLN A 135 13.25 -15.47 -5.40
N THR A 136 11.99 -15.65 -5.80
CA THR A 136 11.10 -16.65 -5.22
C THR A 136 11.44 -18.04 -5.77
N PRO A 137 11.05 -19.15 -5.09
CA PRO A 137 11.23 -20.49 -5.63
C PRO A 137 10.69 -20.67 -7.05
N ALA A 138 9.53 -20.10 -7.38
CA ALA A 138 9.00 -20.12 -8.75
C ALA A 138 9.92 -19.38 -9.72
N GLY A 139 10.46 -18.21 -9.33
CA GLY A 139 11.43 -17.46 -10.13
C GLY A 139 12.74 -18.21 -10.32
N GLN A 140 13.26 -18.83 -9.27
CA GLN A 140 14.49 -19.67 -9.37
C GLN A 140 14.29 -20.89 -10.26
N ASN A 141 13.15 -21.58 -10.15
CA ASN A 141 12.79 -22.69 -11.04
C ASN A 141 12.73 -22.25 -12.51
N PHE A 142 12.17 -21.06 -12.77
CA PHE A 142 12.14 -20.48 -14.11
C PHE A 142 13.54 -20.20 -14.65
N VAL A 143 14.44 -19.60 -13.85
CA VAL A 143 15.84 -19.38 -14.23
C VAL A 143 16.52 -20.70 -14.56
N VAL A 144 16.37 -21.72 -13.70
CA VAL A 144 16.94 -23.05 -13.92
C VAL A 144 16.40 -23.69 -15.21
N GLY A 145 15.12 -23.57 -15.50
CA GLY A 145 14.50 -24.07 -16.73
C GLY A 145 15.06 -23.42 -18.00
N LEU A 146 15.54 -22.16 -17.90
CA LEU A 146 16.10 -21.43 -19.04
C LEU A 146 17.61 -21.60 -19.24
N MET A 147 18.35 -22.08 -18.24
CA MET A 147 19.82 -22.24 -18.32
C MET A 147 20.23 -23.11 -19.52
N GLY A 148 19.45 -24.15 -19.84
CA GLY A 148 19.71 -25.01 -21.02
C GLY A 148 19.26 -24.43 -22.36
N GLU A 149 18.57 -23.30 -22.37
CA GLU A 149 18.01 -22.65 -23.56
C GLU A 149 18.88 -21.50 -24.07
N THR A 150 19.90 -21.10 -23.35
CA THR A 150 20.78 -19.98 -23.65
C THR A 150 22.22 -20.41 -23.89
N GLN A 151 22.98 -19.61 -24.64
CA GLN A 151 24.40 -19.86 -24.88
C GLN A 151 25.25 -19.62 -23.64
N THR A 152 24.86 -18.61 -22.85
CA THR A 152 25.50 -18.30 -21.58
C THR A 152 24.47 -17.84 -20.57
N THR A 153 24.65 -18.26 -19.34
CA THR A 153 23.88 -17.78 -18.17
C THR A 153 24.84 -17.23 -17.14
N ALA A 154 24.67 -15.98 -16.74
CA ALA A 154 25.39 -15.36 -15.63
C ALA A 154 24.40 -14.95 -14.56
N VAL A 155 24.69 -15.31 -13.32
CA VAL A 155 23.84 -15.03 -12.18
C VAL A 155 24.66 -14.36 -11.09
N ALA A 156 24.16 -13.28 -10.53
CA ALA A 156 24.75 -12.61 -9.38
C ALA A 156 23.81 -12.76 -8.18
N GLY A 157 24.39 -12.79 -6.98
CA GLY A 157 23.65 -12.84 -5.73
C GLY A 157 24.52 -12.41 -4.56
N ASP A 158 23.90 -11.86 -3.52
CA ASP A 158 24.58 -11.42 -2.31
C ASP A 158 24.50 -12.51 -1.23
N ALA A 159 25.65 -12.96 -0.75
CA ALA A 159 25.73 -13.85 0.40
C ALA A 159 25.23 -13.11 1.65
N GLY A 160 24.23 -13.71 2.36
CA GLY A 160 23.58 -13.06 3.50
C GLY A 160 22.48 -12.06 3.11
N GLY A 161 22.22 -11.85 1.82
CA GLY A 161 21.06 -11.09 1.31
C GLY A 161 19.74 -11.85 1.45
N GLY A 162 18.74 -11.46 0.66
CA GLY A 162 17.43 -12.16 0.63
C GLY A 162 16.51 -11.79 1.79
N TYR A 163 16.53 -10.53 2.21
CA TYR A 163 15.64 -10.03 3.26
C TYR A 163 14.17 -9.90 2.85
N LYS A 164 13.85 -9.96 1.56
CA LYS A 164 12.46 -9.92 1.04
C LYS A 164 11.68 -11.22 1.26
N ARG A 165 11.93 -11.93 2.34
CA ARG A 165 11.20 -13.17 2.70
C ARG A 165 9.69 -12.99 2.81
N PHE A 166 9.23 -11.79 3.13
CA PHE A 166 7.80 -11.46 3.11
C PHE A 166 7.19 -11.44 1.69
N LEU A 167 8.04 -11.33 0.65
CA LEU A 167 7.70 -11.51 -0.77
C LEU A 167 8.11 -12.89 -1.30
N ALA A 168 8.35 -13.85 -0.40
CA ALA A 168 8.78 -15.21 -0.69
C ALA A 168 10.19 -15.34 -1.33
N ALA A 169 11.13 -14.41 -1.06
CA ALA A 169 12.53 -14.59 -1.41
C ALA A 169 13.11 -15.87 -0.77
N ASP A 170 13.88 -16.64 -1.54
CA ASP A 170 14.52 -17.88 -1.08
C ASP A 170 16.05 -17.87 -1.25
N PRO A 171 16.80 -17.25 -0.30
CA PRO A 171 18.25 -17.24 -0.36
C PRO A 171 18.87 -18.64 -0.27
N HIS A 172 18.24 -19.58 0.44
CA HIS A 172 18.77 -20.95 0.54
C HIS A 172 18.63 -21.72 -0.77
N GLY A 173 17.52 -21.52 -1.49
CA GLY A 173 17.37 -22.05 -2.84
C GLY A 173 18.43 -21.48 -3.80
N ALA A 174 18.68 -20.17 -3.72
CA ALA A 174 19.72 -19.51 -4.51
C ALA A 174 21.11 -20.08 -4.23
N GLU A 175 21.48 -20.26 -2.96
CA GLU A 175 22.77 -20.87 -2.57
C GLU A 175 22.91 -22.30 -3.11
N ALA A 176 21.85 -23.09 -3.03
CA ALA A 176 21.83 -24.46 -3.56
C ALA A 176 22.06 -24.53 -5.09
N LEU A 177 21.78 -23.45 -5.81
CA LEU A 177 21.99 -23.38 -7.27
C LEU A 177 23.47 -23.18 -7.65
N HIS A 178 24.37 -22.78 -6.75
CA HIS A 178 25.80 -22.63 -7.03
C HIS A 178 26.39 -23.88 -7.67
N ALA A 179 25.98 -25.07 -7.23
CA ALA A 179 26.46 -26.35 -7.78
C ALA A 179 26.07 -26.61 -9.26
N ARG A 180 25.21 -25.77 -9.85
CA ARG A 180 24.76 -25.89 -11.24
C ARG A 180 25.58 -25.04 -12.23
N PHE A 181 26.49 -24.21 -11.74
CA PHE A 181 27.30 -23.32 -12.55
C PHE A 181 28.72 -23.90 -12.77
N ASP A 182 29.22 -23.78 -13.97
CA ASP A 182 30.59 -24.25 -14.33
C ASP A 182 31.67 -23.43 -13.60
N HIS A 183 31.38 -22.16 -13.37
CA HIS A 183 32.30 -21.22 -12.72
C HIS A 183 31.56 -20.40 -11.66
N VAL A 184 32.17 -20.30 -10.48
CA VAL A 184 31.70 -19.45 -9.38
C VAL A 184 32.82 -18.48 -9.03
N TYR A 185 32.47 -17.20 -8.93
CA TYR A 185 33.39 -16.12 -8.57
C TYR A 185 32.92 -15.46 -7.29
N ASP A 186 33.75 -15.45 -6.27
CA ASP A 186 33.46 -14.81 -4.99
C ASP A 186 34.07 -13.42 -4.93
N PHE A 187 33.24 -12.40 -4.70
CA PHE A 187 33.66 -11.02 -4.49
C PHE A 187 33.54 -10.68 -3.00
N THR A 188 34.68 -10.58 -2.32
CA THR A 188 34.75 -10.39 -0.87
C THR A 188 34.94 -8.93 -0.44
N THR A 189 35.21 -8.02 -1.38
CA THR A 189 35.39 -6.61 -1.11
C THR A 189 34.10 -5.85 -1.28
N SER A 190 33.58 -5.22 -0.23
CA SER A 190 32.47 -4.27 -0.32
C SER A 190 32.98 -2.93 -0.83
N PHE A 191 32.29 -2.35 -1.81
CA PHE A 191 32.52 -0.97 -2.30
C PHE A 191 31.53 0.02 -1.70
N VAL A 192 30.58 -0.44 -0.91
CA VAL A 192 29.50 0.37 -0.31
C VAL A 192 29.72 0.53 1.20
N ALA A 193 29.91 -0.57 1.92
CA ALA A 193 30.12 -0.56 3.36
C ALA A 193 31.62 -0.48 3.68
N PRO A 194 32.04 0.42 4.57
CA PRO A 194 33.43 0.42 5.05
C PRO A 194 33.73 -0.84 5.90
N PRO A 195 34.98 -1.30 5.97
CA PRO A 195 35.34 -2.54 6.65
C PRO A 195 34.81 -2.66 8.08
N GLU A 196 34.77 -1.56 8.80
CA GLU A 196 34.33 -1.51 10.19
C GLU A 196 32.85 -1.74 10.36
N MET A 197 32.05 -1.38 9.34
CA MET A 197 30.60 -1.69 9.31
C MET A 197 30.36 -3.17 9.03
N SER A 198 31.17 -3.77 8.17
CA SER A 198 31.13 -5.23 7.95
C SER A 198 31.49 -5.98 9.23
N GLN A 199 32.53 -5.55 9.95
CA GLN A 199 32.87 -6.12 11.25
C GLN A 199 31.75 -5.99 12.29
N LEU A 200 31.08 -4.82 12.36
CA LEU A 200 29.96 -4.64 13.25
C LEU A 200 28.79 -5.60 12.87
N ALA A 201 28.55 -5.78 11.58
CA ALA A 201 27.56 -6.74 11.10
C ALA A 201 27.88 -8.16 11.54
N ASP A 202 29.15 -8.60 11.41
CA ASP A 202 29.63 -9.92 11.87
C ASP A 202 29.43 -10.10 13.38
N VAL A 203 29.73 -9.06 14.18
CA VAL A 203 29.52 -9.08 15.64
C VAL A 203 28.02 -9.27 15.97
N VAL A 204 27.17 -8.49 15.31
CA VAL A 204 25.72 -8.57 15.52
C VAL A 204 25.18 -9.93 15.07
N GLU A 205 25.62 -10.41 13.92
CA GLU A 205 25.22 -11.72 13.39
C GLU A 205 25.64 -12.85 14.34
N ASN A 206 26.89 -12.85 14.80
CA ASN A 206 27.37 -13.83 15.77
C ASN A 206 26.55 -13.83 17.06
N ALA A 207 26.16 -12.66 17.54
CA ALA A 207 25.35 -12.52 18.75
C ALA A 207 23.92 -13.03 18.57
N LEU A 208 23.29 -12.74 17.43
CA LEU A 208 21.89 -13.10 17.15
C LEU A 208 21.72 -14.55 16.70
N LEU A 209 22.56 -15.01 15.77
CA LEU A 209 22.44 -16.33 15.16
C LEU A 209 23.30 -17.40 15.85
N ARG A 210 24.09 -17.02 16.87
CA ARG A 210 25.06 -17.90 17.54
C ARG A 210 26.07 -18.51 16.56
N THR A 211 26.36 -17.82 15.48
CA THR A 211 27.42 -18.16 14.54
C THR A 211 28.77 -17.82 15.14
N ARG A 212 29.87 -18.30 14.56
CA ARG A 212 31.22 -18.03 15.02
C ARG A 212 32.09 -17.54 13.85
N HIS A 213 31.64 -16.48 13.19
CA HIS A 213 32.51 -15.83 12.22
C HIS A 213 33.72 -15.21 12.91
N PRO A 214 34.93 -15.37 12.38
CA PRO A 214 36.10 -14.69 12.91
C PRO A 214 35.89 -13.18 12.81
N VAL A 215 35.77 -12.51 13.93
CA VAL A 215 35.77 -11.04 13.98
C VAL A 215 37.19 -10.59 14.26
N PRO A 216 37.84 -9.85 13.36
CA PRO A 216 39.16 -9.28 13.65
C PRO A 216 39.09 -8.33 14.85
N ASP A 217 40.09 -8.34 15.67
CA ASP A 217 40.18 -7.62 16.97
C ASP A 217 40.35 -6.09 16.81
N ALA A 218 39.94 -5.53 15.70
CA ALA A 218 40.10 -4.13 15.37
C ALA A 218 38.82 -3.33 15.67
N GLY A 219 38.68 -2.92 16.93
CA GLY A 219 38.00 -1.67 17.29
C GLY A 219 36.68 -1.35 16.64
N ALA A 220 35.63 -2.20 16.80
CA ALA A 220 34.25 -1.83 16.48
C ALA A 220 33.75 -0.60 17.28
N ASP A 221 34.54 -0.20 18.31
CA ASP A 221 34.19 0.91 19.22
C ASP A 221 34.07 2.28 18.54
N GLY A 222 34.73 2.49 17.39
CA GLY A 222 34.66 3.76 16.67
C GLY A 222 33.40 3.96 15.81
N ARG A 223 32.46 3.00 15.74
CA ARG A 223 31.28 3.08 14.87
C ARG A 223 29.97 3.27 15.61
N LEU A 224 29.92 2.94 16.89
CA LEU A 224 28.80 3.26 17.75
C LEU A 224 29.04 4.66 18.35
N LEU A 225 28.29 5.66 17.85
CA LEU A 225 28.40 7.04 18.34
C LEU A 225 27.82 7.20 19.74
N GLY A 226 26.80 6.44 20.10
CA GLY A 226 26.21 6.46 21.43
C GLY A 226 24.89 5.75 21.50
N VAL A 227 24.39 5.61 22.72
CA VAL A 227 23.06 5.07 23.02
C VAL A 227 22.23 6.20 23.64
N ILE A 228 21.07 6.46 23.05
CA ILE A 228 20.13 7.49 23.50
C ILE A 228 18.96 6.77 24.17
N GLY A 229 18.81 6.97 25.48
CA GLY A 229 17.74 6.39 26.27
C GLY A 229 16.69 7.42 26.70
N GLY A 230 15.52 6.92 27.03
CA GLY A 230 14.43 7.68 27.68
C GLY A 230 13.47 6.71 28.34
N ARG A 231 12.85 7.12 29.43
CA ARG A 231 11.82 6.31 30.10
C ARG A 231 10.56 6.14 29.23
N TYR A 232 10.31 7.17 28.40
CA TYR A 232 9.17 7.22 27.49
C TYR A 232 9.65 7.58 26.08
N ARG A 233 8.94 7.16 25.06
CA ARG A 233 9.24 7.49 23.65
C ARG A 233 9.45 8.99 23.42
N ARG A 234 8.65 9.85 24.07
CA ARG A 234 8.81 11.30 23.98
C ARG A 234 10.16 11.78 24.49
N GLU A 235 10.62 11.25 25.63
CA GLU A 235 11.94 11.60 26.17
C GLU A 235 13.07 11.16 25.24
N MET A 236 12.96 9.95 24.71
CA MET A 236 13.91 9.43 23.73
C MET A 236 14.01 10.33 22.49
N VAL A 237 12.88 10.74 21.93
CA VAL A 237 12.83 11.65 20.77
C VAL A 237 13.39 13.03 21.13
N ASN A 238 13.05 13.57 22.30
CA ASN A 238 13.58 14.85 22.76
C ASN A 238 15.10 14.80 23.01
N ASN A 239 15.62 13.67 23.45
CA ASN A 239 17.07 13.47 23.65
C ASN A 239 17.80 13.25 22.32
N LEU A 240 17.12 12.74 21.30
CA LEU A 240 17.68 12.55 19.96
C LEU A 240 17.87 13.86 19.19
N ALA A 241 16.91 14.79 19.26
CA ALA A 241 16.93 16.02 18.48
C ALA A 241 18.20 16.86 18.64
N PRO A 242 18.73 17.11 19.87
CA PRO A 242 20.00 17.82 20.04
C PRO A 242 21.20 17.11 19.42
N VAL A 243 21.21 15.76 19.45
CA VAL A 243 22.29 14.97 18.84
C VAL A 243 22.28 15.14 17.33
N LEU A 244 21.11 15.07 16.71
CA LEU A 244 20.96 15.29 15.27
C LEU A 244 21.31 16.72 14.88
N HIS A 245 20.94 17.70 15.70
CA HIS A 245 21.32 19.10 15.50
C HIS A 245 22.85 19.26 15.51
N SER A 246 23.53 18.68 16.51
CA SER A 246 25.00 18.73 16.58
C SER A 246 25.67 18.02 15.40
N LEU A 247 25.14 16.85 14.96
CA LEU A 247 25.67 16.18 13.77
C LEU A 247 25.59 17.07 12.52
N VAL A 248 24.49 17.79 12.34
CA VAL A 248 24.28 18.62 11.16
C VAL A 248 25.05 19.93 11.22
N TYR A 249 24.97 20.66 12.35
CA TYR A 249 25.50 22.03 12.44
C TYR A 249 26.90 22.13 13.00
N ASP A 250 27.33 21.19 13.88
CA ASP A 250 28.67 21.22 14.48
C ASP A 250 29.64 20.25 13.77
N GLN A 251 29.14 19.16 13.17
CA GLN A 251 29.97 18.13 12.53
C GLN A 251 29.81 18.09 11.00
N ASP A 252 29.05 19.00 10.42
CA ASP A 252 28.85 19.15 8.97
C ASP A 252 28.37 17.87 8.26
N VAL A 253 27.49 17.11 8.92
CA VAL A 253 26.84 15.95 8.33
C VAL A 253 25.60 16.41 7.58
N ALA A 254 25.53 16.22 6.27
CA ALA A 254 24.38 16.63 5.51
C ALA A 254 23.10 15.88 5.99
N PRO A 255 21.97 16.56 6.19
CA PRO A 255 20.74 15.89 6.68
C PRO A 255 20.35 14.66 5.85
N ARG A 256 20.50 14.71 4.52
CA ARG A 256 20.24 13.58 3.61
C ARG A 256 21.08 12.32 3.90
N ASP A 257 22.21 12.48 4.56
CA ASP A 257 23.13 11.40 4.91
C ASP A 257 22.81 10.77 6.29
N ILE A 258 21.71 11.22 6.91
CA ILE A 258 21.20 10.70 8.19
C ILE A 258 19.91 9.92 7.95
N ALA A 259 19.81 8.71 8.48
CA ALA A 259 18.60 7.90 8.47
C ALA A 259 18.16 7.52 9.87
N ILE A 260 16.89 7.77 10.19
CA ILE A 260 16.21 7.30 11.40
C ILE A 260 15.34 6.11 11.00
N ILE A 261 15.70 4.94 11.53
CA ILE A 261 15.11 3.66 11.17
C ILE A 261 14.35 3.10 12.38
N VAL A 262 13.11 2.74 12.17
CA VAL A 262 12.21 2.21 13.22
C VAL A 262 11.60 0.89 12.78
N PRO A 263 11.31 -0.05 13.70
CA PRO A 263 10.58 -1.27 13.36
C PRO A 263 9.16 -0.96 12.84
N TYR A 264 8.47 -0.04 13.51
CA TYR A 264 7.13 0.39 13.17
C TYR A 264 6.96 1.89 13.43
N LEU A 265 6.49 2.62 12.42
CA LEU A 265 6.26 4.06 12.47
C LEU A 265 4.75 4.33 12.57
N ASP A 266 4.23 4.30 13.80
CA ASP A 266 2.84 4.68 14.06
C ASP A 266 2.62 6.21 13.97
N GLY A 267 1.35 6.61 13.94
CA GLY A 267 1.00 8.03 13.84
C GLY A 267 1.53 8.89 14.98
N ALA A 268 1.62 8.34 16.20
CA ALA A 268 2.12 9.07 17.38
C ALA A 268 3.65 9.26 17.30
N LEU A 269 4.39 8.20 17.00
CA LEU A 269 5.85 8.29 16.85
C LEU A 269 6.24 9.19 15.68
N ARG A 270 5.52 9.06 14.55
CA ARG A 270 5.71 9.93 13.40
C ARG A 270 5.52 11.39 13.78
N TYR A 271 4.42 11.73 14.44
CA TYR A 271 4.15 13.10 14.88
C TYR A 271 5.25 13.62 15.81
N MET A 272 5.64 12.85 16.84
CA MET A 272 6.69 13.25 17.77
C MET A 272 8.04 13.49 17.06
N LEU A 273 8.45 12.62 16.14
CA LEU A 273 9.69 12.78 15.39
C LEU A 273 9.65 13.99 14.47
N THR A 274 8.58 14.15 13.68
CA THR A 274 8.46 15.27 12.74
C THR A 274 8.37 16.61 13.47
N GLN A 275 7.66 16.66 14.61
CA GLN A 275 7.60 17.84 15.47
C GLN A 275 9.00 18.21 16.02
N ALA A 276 9.70 17.24 16.60
CA ALA A 276 11.03 17.48 17.19
C ALA A 276 12.07 17.92 16.16
N LEU A 277 12.03 17.33 14.96
CA LEU A 277 12.90 17.74 13.86
C LEU A 277 12.57 19.16 13.36
N ALA A 278 11.29 19.49 13.21
CA ALA A 278 10.85 20.82 12.82
C ALA A 278 11.25 21.89 13.87
N GLU A 279 11.07 21.61 15.16
CA GLU A 279 11.51 22.49 16.26
C GLU A 279 13.03 22.68 16.30
N ALA A 280 13.78 21.66 15.90
CA ALA A 280 15.23 21.74 15.77
C ALA A 280 15.72 22.39 14.44
N GLY A 281 14.80 22.80 13.54
CA GLY A 281 15.14 23.34 12.22
C GLY A 281 15.75 22.34 11.25
N LEU A 282 15.53 21.04 11.48
CA LEU A 282 16.09 19.96 10.68
C LEU A 282 15.09 19.51 9.60
N PRO A 283 15.45 19.59 8.31
CA PRO A 283 14.62 19.07 7.24
C PRO A 283 14.54 17.55 7.31
N TYR A 284 13.38 17.00 6.98
CA TYR A 284 13.17 15.54 6.98
C TYR A 284 12.33 15.09 5.78
N ARG A 285 12.44 13.81 5.46
CA ARG A 285 11.60 13.13 4.48
C ARG A 285 11.17 11.76 4.98
N LEU A 286 9.91 11.42 4.76
CA LEU A 286 9.39 10.07 4.98
C LEU A 286 9.66 9.24 3.73
N LEU A 287 10.32 8.09 3.88
CA LEU A 287 10.68 7.25 2.74
C LEU A 287 9.45 6.60 2.08
N ARG A 288 8.43 6.32 2.86
CA ARG A 288 7.10 5.91 2.39
C ARG A 288 6.03 6.44 3.35
N ARG A 289 5.14 7.26 2.82
CA ARG A 289 3.90 7.59 3.52
C ARG A 289 2.87 6.49 3.19
N ARG A 290 2.42 5.75 4.20
CA ARG A 290 1.27 4.87 4.07
C ARG A 290 0.09 5.50 4.78
N THR A 291 -0.54 6.47 4.16
CA THR A 291 -1.87 6.91 4.57
C THR A 291 -2.88 6.05 3.84
N SER A 292 -3.76 5.39 4.57
CA SER A 292 -4.86 4.65 3.93
C SER A 292 -5.75 5.64 3.19
N PRO A 293 -6.09 5.41 1.92
CA PRO A 293 -6.96 6.33 1.18
C PRO A 293 -8.27 6.65 1.89
N ARG A 294 -8.85 5.70 2.61
CA ARG A 294 -10.06 5.93 3.41
C ARG A 294 -9.86 6.91 4.57
N GLU A 295 -8.61 7.14 5.01
CA GLU A 295 -8.26 8.08 6.08
C GLU A 295 -7.98 9.48 5.54
N GLU A 296 -7.84 9.62 4.23
CA GLU A 296 -7.67 10.92 3.58
C GLU A 296 -9.00 11.66 3.54
N PRO A 297 -9.11 12.84 4.19
CA PRO A 297 -10.38 13.56 4.27
C PRO A 297 -10.96 13.92 2.89
N ARG A 298 -10.12 14.29 1.93
CA ARG A 298 -10.58 14.60 0.56
C ARG A 298 -11.18 13.39 -0.14
N VAL A 299 -10.59 12.18 0.06
CA VAL A 299 -11.15 10.94 -0.49
C VAL A 299 -12.57 10.73 0.04
N ARG A 300 -12.77 10.87 1.36
CA ARG A 300 -14.11 10.74 1.97
C ARG A 300 -15.09 11.77 1.43
N ALA A 301 -14.66 13.02 1.34
CA ALA A 301 -15.50 14.11 0.80
C ALA A 301 -15.98 13.81 -0.63
N TRP A 302 -15.11 13.32 -1.50
CA TRP A 302 -15.45 13.03 -2.88
C TRP A 302 -16.37 11.82 -3.02
N LEU A 303 -16.16 10.78 -2.20
CA LEU A 303 -17.08 9.65 -2.12
C LEU A 303 -18.44 10.06 -1.56
N THR A 304 -18.48 11.05 -0.65
CA THR A 304 -19.72 11.64 -0.15
C THR A 304 -20.50 12.33 -1.27
N TRP A 305 -19.84 13.15 -2.08
CA TRP A 305 -20.48 13.79 -3.24
C TRP A 305 -20.96 12.79 -4.28
N LEU A 306 -20.16 11.77 -4.55
CA LEU A 306 -20.56 10.67 -5.44
C LEU A 306 -21.79 9.93 -4.93
N ALA A 307 -21.87 9.64 -3.63
CA ALA A 307 -23.02 8.98 -3.02
C ALA A 307 -24.29 9.85 -3.06
N LEU A 308 -24.16 11.18 -2.87
CA LEU A 308 -25.29 12.11 -2.96
C LEU A 308 -25.80 12.32 -4.39
N THR A 309 -24.93 12.16 -5.38
CA THR A 309 -25.32 12.22 -6.79
C THR A 309 -26.08 10.96 -7.21
N HIS A 310 -25.81 9.83 -6.57
CA HIS A 310 -26.37 8.52 -6.90
C HIS A 310 -27.09 7.86 -5.71
N PRO A 311 -28.21 8.44 -5.24
CA PRO A 311 -28.95 7.90 -4.10
C PRO A 311 -29.47 6.47 -4.33
N GLU A 312 -29.68 6.08 -5.59
CA GLU A 312 -30.08 4.74 -5.99
C GLU A 312 -29.06 3.65 -5.68
N TRP A 313 -27.81 4.00 -5.37
CA TRP A 313 -26.79 3.04 -4.95
C TRP A 313 -26.95 2.60 -3.49
N GLY A 314 -27.87 3.23 -2.74
CA GLY A 314 -28.17 2.88 -1.35
C GLY A 314 -27.04 3.22 -0.37
N VAL A 315 -26.14 4.11 -0.75
CA VAL A 315 -25.08 4.63 0.14
C VAL A 315 -25.58 5.93 0.77
N HIS A 316 -25.74 5.92 2.09
CA HIS A 316 -26.26 7.05 2.85
C HIS A 316 -25.11 7.68 3.69
N PRO A 317 -24.48 8.79 3.25
CA PRO A 317 -23.47 9.48 4.03
C PRO A 317 -24.02 9.97 5.37
N ALA A 318 -23.22 9.89 6.44
CA ALA A 318 -23.61 10.48 7.71
C ALA A 318 -23.61 12.02 7.63
N PRO A 319 -24.45 12.72 8.40
CA PRO A 319 -24.44 14.20 8.42
C PRO A 319 -23.06 14.80 8.64
N PHE A 320 -22.25 14.18 9.47
CA PHE A 320 -20.87 14.60 9.71
C PHE A 320 -19.98 14.50 8.44
N ASP A 321 -20.13 13.45 7.64
CA ASP A 321 -19.36 13.28 6.41
C ASP A 321 -19.74 14.37 5.39
N VAL A 322 -21.03 14.75 5.31
CA VAL A 322 -21.48 15.85 4.45
C VAL A 322 -20.93 17.19 4.90
N ALA A 323 -20.89 17.44 6.24
CA ALA A 323 -20.31 18.67 6.79
C ALA A 323 -18.79 18.75 6.53
N GLU A 324 -18.06 17.63 6.69
CA GLU A 324 -16.64 17.55 6.34
C GLU A 324 -16.44 17.80 4.85
N ALA A 325 -17.27 17.20 3.99
CA ALA A 325 -17.20 17.38 2.54
C ALA A 325 -17.45 18.84 2.13
N LEU A 326 -18.43 19.53 2.72
CA LEU A 326 -18.66 20.96 2.51
C LEU A 326 -17.45 21.80 2.92
N THR A 327 -16.90 21.55 4.11
CA THR A 327 -15.73 22.27 4.63
C THR A 327 -14.49 22.10 3.71
N LEU A 328 -14.31 20.90 3.14
CA LEU A 328 -13.22 20.62 2.22
C LEU A 328 -13.44 21.16 0.81
N SER A 329 -14.69 21.39 0.41
CA SER A 329 -15.05 21.93 -0.91
C SER A 329 -15.03 23.45 -0.94
N ILE A 330 -15.49 24.12 0.11
CA ILE A 330 -15.66 25.57 0.20
C ILE A 330 -14.62 26.13 1.16
N ALA A 331 -13.58 26.79 0.66
CA ALA A 331 -12.44 27.22 1.47
C ALA A 331 -12.79 28.22 2.59
N SER A 332 -13.82 29.05 2.42
CA SER A 332 -14.31 30.03 3.39
C SER A 332 -15.23 29.44 4.46
N LEU A 333 -15.60 28.14 4.36
CA LEU A 333 -16.57 27.51 5.23
C LEU A 333 -15.85 26.72 6.34
N ASP A 334 -16.03 27.16 7.59
CA ASP A 334 -15.52 26.42 8.74
C ASP A 334 -16.43 25.24 9.14
N PRO A 335 -15.94 24.27 9.94
CA PRO A 335 -16.71 23.08 10.32
C PRO A 335 -18.01 23.37 11.05
N ALA A 336 -18.06 24.43 11.87
CA ALA A 336 -19.27 24.76 12.64
C ALA A 336 -20.37 25.33 11.74
N ARG A 337 -19.99 26.14 10.76
CA ARG A 337 -20.93 26.68 9.76
C ARG A 337 -21.37 25.59 8.78
N ALA A 338 -20.45 24.69 8.38
CA ALA A 338 -20.79 23.52 7.56
C ALA A 338 -21.83 22.63 8.25
N GLN A 339 -21.63 22.32 9.54
CA GLN A 339 -22.58 21.54 10.31
C GLN A 339 -23.96 22.24 10.38
N LEU A 340 -23.95 23.57 10.52
CA LEU A 340 -25.19 24.36 10.56
C LEU A 340 -25.98 24.28 9.23
N LEU A 341 -25.27 24.26 8.07
CA LEU A 341 -25.90 24.01 6.77
C LEU A 341 -26.50 22.61 6.70
N VAL A 342 -25.73 21.61 7.10
CA VAL A 342 -26.15 20.19 7.04
C VAL A 342 -27.38 19.95 7.92
N ASP A 343 -27.41 20.48 9.14
CA ASP A 343 -28.55 20.34 10.05
C ASP A 343 -29.87 20.92 9.47
N ASN A 344 -29.77 21.84 8.51
CA ASN A 344 -30.94 22.48 7.91
C ASN A 344 -31.24 22.01 6.48
N LEU A 345 -30.25 21.53 5.72
CA LEU A 345 -30.39 21.19 4.31
C LEU A 345 -30.27 19.70 4.02
N TYR A 346 -29.53 18.93 4.83
CA TYR A 346 -29.31 17.52 4.54
C TYR A 346 -30.43 16.64 5.09
N ARG A 347 -30.91 15.70 4.28
CA ARG A 347 -31.95 14.72 4.63
C ARG A 347 -31.36 13.30 4.56
N PRO A 348 -30.96 12.68 5.68
CA PRO A 348 -30.31 11.37 5.68
C PRO A 348 -31.20 10.22 5.16
N ASP A 349 -32.52 10.32 5.35
CA ASP A 349 -33.49 9.29 4.94
C ASP A 349 -33.61 9.21 3.41
N VAL A 350 -33.49 10.37 2.75
CA VAL A 350 -33.37 10.49 1.30
C VAL A 350 -32.09 11.31 1.09
N PRO A 351 -30.95 10.66 0.82
CA PRO A 351 -29.63 11.31 0.89
C PRO A 351 -29.48 12.40 -0.15
N GLU A 352 -30.07 13.55 0.13
CA GLU A 352 -30.07 14.74 -0.72
C GLU A 352 -29.90 16.03 0.10
N LEU A 353 -29.40 17.07 -0.56
CA LEU A 353 -29.38 18.42 -0.05
C LEU A 353 -30.63 19.16 -0.53
N ALA A 354 -31.41 19.71 0.41
CA ALA A 354 -32.53 20.55 0.09
C ALA A 354 -32.09 21.93 -0.46
N PRO A 355 -32.92 22.62 -1.26
CA PRO A 355 -32.63 23.97 -1.74
C PRO A 355 -32.40 24.96 -0.59
N ALA A 356 -31.41 25.85 -0.76
CA ALA A 356 -31.06 26.85 0.26
C ALA A 356 -32.10 27.99 0.42
N GLU A 357 -33.02 28.14 -0.53
CA GLU A 357 -34.10 29.14 -0.47
C GLU A 357 -34.99 29.04 0.78
N GLY A 358 -35.04 27.84 1.40
CA GLY A 358 -35.84 27.61 2.63
C GLY A 358 -35.08 27.93 3.93
N LEU A 359 -33.82 28.39 3.86
CA LEU A 359 -33.02 28.66 5.06
C LEU A 359 -33.54 29.88 5.82
N PRO A 360 -33.70 29.81 7.16
CA PRO A 360 -34.01 30.97 8.00
C PRO A 360 -32.93 32.05 7.89
N GLU A 361 -33.31 33.32 7.82
CA GLU A 361 -32.37 34.46 7.75
C GLU A 361 -31.26 34.41 8.80
N ARG A 362 -31.60 34.00 10.04
CA ARG A 362 -30.63 33.83 11.13
C ARG A 362 -29.53 32.79 10.79
N ILE A 363 -29.86 31.77 10.02
CA ILE A 363 -28.88 30.76 9.59
C ILE A 363 -28.01 31.35 8.50
N VAL A 364 -28.60 31.99 7.50
CA VAL A 364 -27.86 32.68 6.43
C VAL A 364 -26.88 33.71 7.03
N ALA A 365 -27.32 34.50 8.02
CA ALA A 365 -26.46 35.48 8.69
C ALA A 365 -25.28 34.85 9.44
N ARG A 366 -25.46 33.64 10.03
CA ARG A 366 -24.39 32.92 10.75
C ARG A 366 -23.41 32.22 9.83
N VAL A 367 -23.91 31.62 8.76
CA VAL A 367 -23.11 30.90 7.75
C VAL A 367 -22.37 31.87 6.85
N GLY A 368 -23.01 33.00 6.50
CA GLY A 368 -22.59 33.95 5.48
C GLY A 368 -23.27 33.71 4.14
N ALA A 369 -23.79 34.75 3.51
CA ALA A 369 -24.55 34.64 2.26
C ALA A 369 -23.73 33.97 1.15
N GLU A 370 -22.47 34.32 1.00
CA GLU A 370 -21.54 33.75 0.01
C GLU A 370 -21.37 32.23 0.18
N ASN A 371 -21.21 31.74 1.43
CA ASN A 371 -21.11 30.31 1.71
C ASN A 371 -22.40 29.55 1.37
N VAL A 372 -23.55 30.18 1.61
CA VAL A 372 -24.85 29.61 1.24
C VAL A 372 -25.01 29.53 -0.28
N GLU A 373 -24.59 30.56 -1.00
CA GLU A 373 -24.59 30.57 -2.47
C GLU A 373 -23.68 29.48 -3.05
N LEU A 374 -22.46 29.30 -2.50
CA LEU A 374 -21.54 28.26 -2.94
C LEU A 374 -22.09 26.84 -2.65
N ALA A 375 -22.72 26.65 -1.47
CA ALA A 375 -23.34 25.39 -1.16
C ALA A 375 -24.54 25.08 -2.10
N GLU A 376 -25.32 26.09 -2.49
CA GLU A 376 -26.40 25.93 -3.45
C GLU A 376 -25.88 25.68 -4.87
N GLU A 377 -24.80 26.34 -5.28
CA GLU A 377 -24.12 26.05 -6.55
C GLU A 377 -23.65 24.60 -6.63
N LEU A 378 -23.01 24.11 -5.56
CA LEU A 378 -22.62 22.71 -5.45
C LEU A 378 -23.83 21.78 -5.55
N ARG A 379 -24.90 22.05 -4.81
CA ARG A 379 -26.13 21.25 -4.86
C ARG A 379 -26.72 21.20 -6.27
N LEU A 380 -26.82 22.33 -6.94
CA LEU A 380 -27.35 22.43 -8.31
C LEU A 380 -26.47 21.68 -9.31
N TRP A 381 -25.14 21.75 -9.13
CA TRP A 381 -24.18 21.04 -9.96
C TRP A 381 -24.35 19.53 -9.81
N LEU A 382 -24.46 19.01 -8.57
CA LEU A 382 -24.71 17.59 -8.29
C LEU A 382 -26.05 17.12 -8.89
N ALA A 383 -27.11 17.91 -8.72
CA ALA A 383 -28.45 17.59 -9.24
C ALA A 383 -28.53 17.59 -10.78
N ALA A 384 -27.62 18.29 -11.45
CA ALA A 384 -27.56 18.36 -12.91
C ALA A 384 -26.78 17.22 -13.57
N ARG A 385 -26.16 16.33 -12.78
CA ARG A 385 -25.35 15.23 -13.33
C ARG A 385 -26.19 14.13 -13.95
N ASP A 386 -25.66 13.57 -15.03
CA ASP A 386 -26.27 12.42 -15.69
C ASP A 386 -26.10 11.16 -14.83
N GLN A 387 -27.18 10.47 -14.54
CA GLN A 387 -27.17 9.19 -13.81
C GLN A 387 -26.38 8.08 -14.54
N GLY A 388 -26.15 8.24 -15.85
CA GLY A 388 -25.33 7.33 -16.66
C GLY A 388 -23.86 7.72 -16.75
N GLU A 389 -23.43 8.81 -16.14
CA GLU A 389 -22.04 9.24 -16.13
C GLU A 389 -21.18 8.22 -15.36
N SER A 390 -20.02 7.84 -15.94
CA SER A 390 -19.12 6.92 -15.25
C SER A 390 -18.44 7.60 -14.06
N ILE A 391 -18.13 6.81 -13.01
CA ILE A 391 -17.52 7.33 -11.77
C ILE A 391 -16.25 8.12 -12.04
N ASP A 392 -15.39 7.61 -12.93
CA ASP A 392 -14.14 8.26 -13.30
C ASP A 392 -14.36 9.61 -14.01
N ALA A 393 -15.39 9.71 -14.86
CA ALA A 393 -15.79 10.96 -15.49
C ALA A 393 -16.36 11.94 -14.46
N PHE A 394 -17.29 11.48 -13.61
CA PHE A 394 -17.87 12.29 -12.53
C PHE A 394 -16.78 12.92 -11.64
N LEU A 395 -15.83 12.10 -11.13
CA LEU A 395 -14.76 12.59 -10.26
C LEU A 395 -13.87 13.62 -10.95
N HIS A 396 -13.61 13.46 -12.24
CA HIS A 396 -12.87 14.41 -13.06
C HIS A 396 -13.64 15.73 -13.23
N SER A 397 -14.93 15.64 -13.56
CA SER A 397 -15.81 16.81 -13.73
C SER A 397 -15.99 17.57 -12.41
N LEU A 398 -16.20 16.85 -11.29
CA LEU A 398 -16.31 17.44 -9.95
C LEU A 398 -15.10 18.32 -9.60
N PHE A 399 -13.91 17.84 -9.87
CA PHE A 399 -12.71 18.63 -9.63
C PHE A 399 -12.56 19.79 -10.60
N ASN A 400 -12.61 19.51 -11.91
CA ASN A 400 -12.29 20.49 -12.93
C ASN A 400 -13.33 21.61 -13.06
N GLU A 401 -14.61 21.25 -12.94
CA GLU A 401 -15.72 22.19 -13.17
C GLU A 401 -16.13 22.95 -11.89
N LEU A 402 -15.84 22.37 -10.71
CA LEU A 402 -16.32 22.93 -9.44
C LEU A 402 -15.19 23.17 -8.43
N LEU A 403 -14.59 22.09 -7.87
CA LEU A 403 -13.73 22.21 -6.70
C LEU A 403 -12.40 22.93 -6.93
N SER A 404 -11.90 22.97 -8.17
CA SER A 404 -10.71 23.73 -8.55
C SER A 404 -11.00 25.18 -8.92
N GLN A 405 -12.27 25.59 -8.97
CA GLN A 405 -12.63 26.94 -9.36
C GLN A 405 -12.27 27.96 -8.27
N PRO A 406 -11.77 29.14 -8.63
CA PRO A 406 -11.32 30.17 -7.67
C PRO A 406 -12.40 30.59 -6.66
N ARG A 407 -13.68 30.48 -7.01
CA ARG A 407 -14.81 30.77 -6.11
C ARG A 407 -14.88 29.81 -4.94
N PHE A 408 -14.61 28.52 -5.18
CA PHE A 408 -14.60 27.48 -4.16
C PHE A 408 -13.27 27.45 -3.42
N ARG A 409 -12.17 27.65 -4.14
CA ARG A 409 -10.82 27.63 -3.60
C ARG A 409 -9.92 28.65 -4.30
N PRO A 410 -9.59 29.76 -3.64
CA PRO A 410 -8.76 30.82 -4.23
C PRO A 410 -7.35 30.37 -4.61
N GLU A 411 -6.79 29.41 -3.87
CA GLU A 411 -5.45 28.88 -4.11
C GLU A 411 -5.51 27.50 -4.80
N PRO A 412 -4.55 27.18 -5.69
CA PRO A 412 -4.48 25.88 -6.35
C PRO A 412 -4.39 24.73 -5.35
N ASP A 413 -5.28 23.74 -5.45
CA ASP A 413 -5.28 22.53 -4.61
C ASP A 413 -4.60 21.36 -5.32
N LEU A 414 -3.27 21.32 -5.27
CA LEU A 414 -2.49 20.23 -5.87
C LEU A 414 -2.78 18.88 -5.20
N ALA A 415 -3.04 18.88 -3.88
CA ALA A 415 -3.41 17.66 -3.16
C ALA A 415 -4.81 17.16 -3.59
N GLY A 416 -5.76 18.08 -3.78
CA GLY A 416 -7.08 17.75 -4.34
C GLY A 416 -6.98 17.18 -5.76
N ALA A 417 -6.13 17.76 -6.61
CA ALA A 417 -5.88 17.26 -7.96
C ALA A 417 -5.32 15.82 -7.93
N ALA A 418 -4.35 15.54 -7.04
CA ALA A 418 -3.78 14.21 -6.89
C ALA A 418 -4.81 13.18 -6.39
N VAL A 419 -5.71 13.58 -5.47
CA VAL A 419 -6.84 12.74 -5.04
C VAL A 419 -7.79 12.45 -6.19
N ALA A 420 -8.12 13.48 -6.99
CA ALA A 420 -8.98 13.35 -8.16
C ALA A 420 -8.46 12.31 -9.14
N ASP A 421 -7.22 12.49 -9.55
CA ASP A 421 -6.57 11.62 -10.51
C ASP A 421 -6.50 10.18 -9.99
N TRP A 422 -6.08 10.00 -8.74
CA TRP A 422 -5.97 8.67 -8.15
C TRP A 422 -7.33 7.94 -8.04
N LEU A 423 -8.37 8.62 -7.54
CA LEU A 423 -9.72 8.05 -7.44
C LEU A 423 -10.28 7.73 -8.82
N SER A 424 -10.13 8.64 -9.80
CA SER A 424 -10.60 8.42 -11.16
C SER A 424 -9.91 7.22 -11.81
N GLN A 425 -8.59 7.08 -11.64
CA GLN A 425 -7.86 5.91 -12.13
C GLN A 425 -8.31 4.61 -11.44
N ALA A 426 -8.55 4.64 -10.12
CA ALA A 426 -9.04 3.48 -9.38
C ALA A 426 -10.45 3.06 -9.85
N ALA A 427 -11.35 4.02 -10.02
CA ALA A 427 -12.71 3.80 -10.54
C ALA A 427 -12.67 3.27 -11.98
N ALA A 428 -11.86 3.84 -12.86
CA ALA A 428 -11.69 3.39 -14.24
C ALA A 428 -11.15 1.95 -14.32
N ARG A 429 -10.25 1.55 -13.42
CA ARG A 429 -9.78 0.15 -13.33
C ARG A 429 -10.91 -0.79 -12.94
N LEU A 430 -11.71 -0.42 -11.92
CA LEU A 430 -12.85 -1.23 -11.49
C LEU A 430 -13.90 -1.35 -12.60
N ARG A 431 -14.24 -0.26 -13.28
CA ARG A 431 -15.19 -0.24 -14.38
C ARG A 431 -14.77 -1.17 -15.53
N ARG A 432 -13.48 -1.09 -15.94
CA ARG A 432 -12.95 -1.96 -17.01
C ARG A 432 -13.01 -3.45 -16.69
N ALA A 433 -12.79 -3.82 -15.43
CA ALA A 433 -12.84 -5.20 -14.97
C ALA A 433 -14.24 -5.62 -14.50
N GLY A 434 -15.15 -4.68 -14.30
CA GLY A 434 -16.42 -4.84 -13.61
C GLY A 434 -17.29 -5.95 -14.19
N THR A 435 -17.50 -5.95 -15.49
CA THR A 435 -18.30 -7.00 -16.17
C THR A 435 -17.71 -8.39 -15.95
N ALA A 436 -16.39 -8.55 -16.11
CA ALA A 436 -15.72 -9.82 -15.87
C ALA A 436 -15.73 -10.23 -14.39
N MET A 437 -15.77 -9.25 -13.47
CA MET A 437 -15.94 -9.47 -12.04
C MET A 437 -17.40 -9.74 -11.63
N GLY A 438 -18.34 -9.67 -12.59
CA GLY A 438 -19.77 -9.89 -12.38
C GLY A 438 -20.47 -8.71 -11.73
N LEU A 439 -20.04 -7.47 -12.03
CA LEU A 439 -20.74 -6.24 -11.70
C LEU A 439 -21.72 -5.90 -12.84
N ALA A 440 -23.00 -5.78 -12.52
CA ALA A 440 -24.05 -5.57 -13.49
C ALA A 440 -24.34 -4.07 -13.68
N GLY A 441 -23.47 -3.37 -14.42
CA GLY A 441 -23.65 -1.96 -14.75
C GLY A 441 -23.03 -0.98 -13.76
N GLU A 442 -23.20 0.31 -14.05
CA GLU A 442 -22.54 1.41 -13.31
C GLU A 442 -23.03 1.52 -11.86
N ALA A 443 -24.30 1.27 -11.58
CA ALA A 443 -24.85 1.37 -10.22
C ALA A 443 -24.21 0.34 -9.27
N GLU A 444 -24.10 -0.93 -9.69
CA GLU A 444 -23.43 -1.95 -8.87
C GLU A 444 -21.93 -1.69 -8.76
N ALA A 445 -21.30 -1.21 -9.84
CA ALA A 445 -19.89 -0.83 -9.84
C ALA A 445 -19.63 0.36 -8.91
N GLY A 446 -20.52 1.35 -8.90
CA GLY A 446 -20.45 2.53 -8.04
C GLY A 446 -20.57 2.21 -6.56
N ALA A 447 -21.61 1.48 -6.19
CA ALA A 447 -21.78 1.02 -4.82
C ALA A 447 -20.58 0.17 -4.35
N ALA A 448 -20.12 -0.76 -5.20
CA ALA A 448 -18.95 -1.59 -4.90
C ALA A 448 -17.67 -0.77 -4.77
N PHE A 449 -17.50 0.29 -5.55
CA PHE A 449 -16.33 1.18 -5.46
C PHE A 449 -16.30 1.94 -4.13
N ILE A 450 -17.42 2.56 -3.74
CA ILE A 450 -17.52 3.26 -2.46
C ILE A 450 -17.28 2.29 -1.30
N ASP A 451 -17.93 1.13 -1.31
CA ASP A 451 -17.73 0.10 -0.28
C ASP A 451 -16.27 -0.33 -0.21
N ALA A 452 -15.64 -0.61 -1.35
CA ALA A 452 -14.25 -1.03 -1.40
C ALA A 452 -13.28 0.00 -0.81
N VAL A 453 -13.46 1.29 -1.08
CA VAL A 453 -12.63 2.35 -0.48
C VAL A 453 -12.90 2.45 1.02
N ASN A 454 -14.15 2.43 1.44
CA ASN A 454 -14.55 2.51 2.86
C ASN A 454 -14.06 1.30 3.67
N GLN A 455 -14.04 0.11 3.07
CA GLN A 455 -13.47 -1.10 3.69
C GLN A 455 -11.93 -1.10 3.67
N GLY A 456 -11.28 -0.15 2.98
CA GLY A 456 -9.83 -0.10 2.85
C GLY A 456 -9.27 -1.21 1.95
N LEU A 457 -10.03 -1.63 0.95
CA LEU A 457 -9.63 -2.62 -0.05
C LEU A 457 -8.92 -1.98 -1.25
N VAL A 458 -9.04 -0.67 -1.43
CA VAL A 458 -8.34 0.09 -2.46
C VAL A 458 -7.14 0.76 -1.80
N THR A 459 -5.96 0.16 -1.96
CA THR A 459 -4.74 0.52 -1.22
C THR A 459 -3.51 0.68 -2.11
N ALA A 460 -3.62 0.40 -3.41
CA ALA A 460 -2.47 0.40 -4.30
C ALA A 460 -1.94 1.82 -4.55
N ASN A 461 -0.71 2.02 -4.10
CA ASN A 461 0.10 3.20 -4.41
C ASN A 461 -0.68 4.53 -4.32
N PRO A 462 -1.27 4.87 -3.16
CA PRO A 462 -1.84 6.19 -3.01
C PRO A 462 -0.73 7.21 -3.23
N PRO A 463 -1.01 8.32 -3.95
CA PRO A 463 -0.03 9.38 -4.10
C PRO A 463 0.33 9.97 -2.73
N ASP A 464 1.46 10.65 -2.69
CA ASP A 464 1.83 11.43 -1.52
C ASP A 464 0.95 12.70 -1.53
N TRP A 465 -0.10 12.69 -0.70
CA TRP A 465 -1.10 13.78 -0.64
C TRP A 465 -0.55 15.10 -0.06
N GLY A 466 0.72 15.11 0.40
CA GLY A 466 1.35 16.24 1.05
C GLY A 466 2.32 17.00 0.14
N GLU A 467 2.99 17.97 0.73
CA GLU A 467 4.12 18.63 0.08
C GLU A 467 5.17 17.59 -0.33
N PRO A 468 5.83 17.78 -1.51
CA PRO A 468 6.90 16.90 -1.93
C PRO A 468 7.97 16.84 -0.83
N PRO A 469 8.47 15.64 -0.48
CA PRO A 469 9.48 15.52 0.55
C PRO A 469 10.75 16.27 0.16
N ASP A 470 11.37 16.96 1.13
CA ASP A 470 12.67 17.59 0.90
C ASP A 470 13.70 16.50 0.53
N PRO A 471 14.26 16.51 -0.69
CA PRO A 471 15.22 15.51 -1.12
C PRO A 471 16.50 15.52 -0.25
N ASN A 472 16.78 16.65 0.42
CA ASN A 472 17.93 16.83 1.28
C ASN A 472 17.63 16.54 2.75
N GLY A 473 16.39 16.17 3.10
CA GLY A 473 16.00 15.93 4.49
C GLY A 473 16.47 14.60 5.07
N ILE A 474 16.54 14.56 6.41
CA ILE A 474 16.78 13.35 7.21
C ILE A 474 15.75 12.29 6.84
N VAL A 475 16.22 11.09 6.54
CA VAL A 475 15.36 9.96 6.13
C VAL A 475 14.65 9.37 7.36
N LEU A 476 13.33 9.39 7.39
CA LEU A 476 12.53 8.63 8.35
C LEU A 476 11.94 7.40 7.66
N ALA A 477 12.27 6.21 8.14
CA ALA A 477 11.85 4.97 7.50
C ALA A 477 11.55 3.85 8.50
N THR A 478 10.65 2.94 8.11
CA THR A 478 10.63 1.61 8.73
C THR A 478 11.79 0.77 8.19
N ILE A 479 12.22 -0.25 8.96
CA ILE A 479 13.28 -1.18 8.55
C ILE A 479 13.05 -1.68 7.13
N TYR A 480 11.85 -2.18 6.82
CA TYR A 480 11.54 -2.70 5.48
C TYR A 480 11.56 -1.63 4.39
N ALA A 481 11.04 -0.43 4.69
CA ALA A 481 11.06 0.66 3.71
C ALA A 481 12.50 1.10 3.41
N TYR A 482 13.36 1.15 4.44
CA TYR A 482 14.76 1.50 4.30
C TYR A 482 15.53 0.45 3.46
N LEU A 483 15.38 -0.83 3.81
CA LEU A 483 16.02 -1.93 3.09
C LEU A 483 15.57 -2.04 1.63
N LEU A 484 14.27 -1.79 1.36
CA LEU A 484 13.74 -1.83 -0.01
C LEU A 484 14.23 -0.69 -0.90
N ALA A 485 14.43 0.50 -0.32
CA ALA A 485 14.88 1.68 -1.07
C ALA A 485 16.39 1.80 -1.17
N GLY A 486 17.12 1.20 -0.21
CA GLY A 486 18.59 1.19 -0.15
C GLY A 486 19.28 2.56 -0.16
N PRO A 487 18.73 3.63 0.46
CA PRO A 487 19.40 4.91 0.41
C PRO A 487 20.70 4.86 1.22
N PRO A 488 21.82 5.37 0.69
CA PRO A 488 23.04 5.46 1.45
C PRO A 488 22.86 6.42 2.63
N ALA A 489 23.45 6.10 3.79
CA ALA A 489 23.47 6.96 4.96
C ALA A 489 24.81 6.88 5.65
N ARG A 490 25.38 8.05 6.01
CA ARG A 490 26.61 8.14 6.83
C ARG A 490 26.32 7.83 8.29
N VAL A 491 25.14 8.22 8.76
CA VAL A 491 24.71 8.01 10.15
C VAL A 491 23.35 7.34 10.15
N GLN A 492 23.23 6.26 10.90
CA GLN A 492 21.97 5.58 11.13
C GLN A 492 21.58 5.67 12.61
N VAL A 493 20.34 5.98 12.87
CA VAL A 493 19.72 5.97 14.19
C VAL A 493 18.66 4.88 14.20
N TRP A 494 18.86 3.88 15.04
CA TRP A 494 17.91 2.78 15.21
C TRP A 494 17.07 3.06 16.46
N LEU A 495 15.77 3.27 16.28
CA LEU A 495 14.83 3.52 17.37
C LEU A 495 13.95 2.28 17.62
N GLU A 496 13.68 2.01 18.89
CA GLU A 496 12.84 0.90 19.34
C GLU A 496 11.53 1.37 20.00
#